data_4fe62bbd6d51161d06cfee2a8bd9946f
#
_entry.id   4fe62bbd6d51161d06cfee2a8bd9946f
#
_cell.length_a   1.000
_cell.length_b   1.000
_cell.length_c   1.000
_cell.angle_alpha   90.00
_cell.angle_beta   90.00
_cell.angle_gamma   90.00
#
_symmetry.space_group_name_H-M   'P 1'
#
loop_
_entity.id
_entity.type
_entity.pdbx_description
1 polymer ?
#
loop_
_entity_poly.entity_id
_entity_poly.type
_entity_poly.pdbx_seq_one_letter_code
_entity_poly.pdbx_strand_id
1 'polypeptide(L)'
;MSINDGLALIRRHDFEGALPLLAAEVRKRPDDAYAAYYLAYAFVGAQDPQPAVTLLTKIIEVHPDFTDARTLLGLARIRVSDFAGAAVEYDAVLAREPKNAAALLGQGMIAFWKRETAVADDYLDRALRGDPAARDALVFKADLRYAAGDINGAVMLLRDAKRLRRPALPEVSDADIADRLLRYESALQPLRRARRGMPDMPGWVLSVLGVTLALTFMAGVGLPGAWNGFRHYQDGKARLTTTDYAGCAADMEQAVESVPNSPKAWGYEAYCYFLDKDPKAGLSAWYTARSFDPAITLDSQKEQNILLVKVRQASAPPPAAK
;
A
#
# COMPACT_ATOMS: atom_id res chain seq x y z
N MET A 1 -31.77 29.05 10.89
CA MET A 1 -30.64 28.11 10.83
C MET A 1 -30.92 27.14 9.69
N SER A 2 -30.01 26.99 8.80
CA SER A 2 -30.20 26.15 7.60
C SER A 2 -29.35 24.90 7.68
N ILE A 3 -29.63 23.90 6.86
CA ILE A 3 -28.78 22.70 6.68
C ILE A 3 -27.32 23.09 6.43
N ASN A 4 -27.08 24.23 5.77
CA ASN A 4 -25.74 24.75 5.47
C ASN A 4 -24.94 25.10 6.72
N ASP A 5 -25.57 25.51 7.82
CA ASP A 5 -24.90 25.80 9.08
C ASP A 5 -24.37 24.51 9.70
N GLY A 6 -25.17 23.44 9.69
CA GLY A 6 -24.75 22.11 10.10
C GLY A 6 -23.62 21.54 9.24
N LEU A 7 -23.70 21.70 7.92
CA LEU A 7 -22.64 21.27 7.00
C LEU A 7 -21.33 22.05 7.22
N ALA A 8 -21.42 23.32 7.59
CA ALA A 8 -20.23 24.12 7.90
C ALA A 8 -19.50 23.57 9.15
N LEU A 9 -20.24 23.11 10.15
CA LEU A 9 -19.68 22.49 11.35
C LEU A 9 -19.05 21.11 11.03
N ILE A 10 -19.71 20.28 10.22
CA ILE A 10 -19.15 19.02 9.74
C ILE A 10 -17.80 19.25 9.04
N ARG A 11 -17.68 20.25 8.17
CA ARG A 11 -16.42 20.59 7.48
C ARG A 11 -15.30 20.99 8.44
N ARG A 12 -15.66 21.49 9.63
CA ARG A 12 -14.72 21.84 10.70
C ARG A 12 -14.47 20.68 11.68
N HIS A 13 -15.05 19.50 11.41
CA HIS A 13 -15.05 18.33 12.30
C HIS A 13 -15.73 18.58 13.66
N ASP A 14 -16.60 19.57 13.75
CA ASP A 14 -17.46 19.81 14.91
C ASP A 14 -18.78 19.07 14.73
N PHE A 15 -18.72 17.76 14.91
CA PHE A 15 -19.88 16.89 14.71
C PHE A 15 -20.92 17.08 15.80
N GLU A 16 -20.50 17.24 17.06
CA GLU A 16 -21.40 17.47 18.20
C GLU A 16 -22.19 18.78 18.02
N GLY A 17 -21.52 19.85 17.62
CA GLY A 17 -22.18 21.12 17.30
C GLY A 17 -23.15 21.02 16.11
N ALA A 18 -22.89 20.12 15.15
CA ALA A 18 -23.76 19.93 13.99
C ALA A 18 -25.05 19.18 14.32
N LEU A 19 -25.07 18.27 15.32
CA LEU A 19 -26.20 17.43 15.66
C LEU A 19 -27.50 18.23 15.93
N PRO A 20 -27.54 19.23 16.82
CA PRO A 20 -28.78 19.93 17.12
C PRO A 20 -29.34 20.71 15.90
N LEU A 21 -28.45 21.22 15.03
CA LEU A 21 -28.85 21.97 13.84
C LEU A 21 -29.47 21.03 12.79
N LEU A 22 -28.83 19.90 12.51
CA LEU A 22 -29.32 18.91 11.56
C LEU A 22 -30.56 18.21 12.06
N ALA A 23 -30.65 17.89 13.37
CA ALA A 23 -31.86 17.34 13.96
C ALA A 23 -33.05 18.30 13.88
N ALA A 24 -32.81 19.61 14.04
CA ALA A 24 -33.86 20.63 13.84
C ALA A 24 -34.32 20.68 12.38
N GLU A 25 -33.43 20.51 11.43
CA GLU A 25 -33.77 20.51 10.00
C GLU A 25 -34.55 19.24 9.62
N VAL A 26 -34.17 18.08 10.09
CA VAL A 26 -34.92 16.81 9.88
C VAL A 26 -36.32 16.89 10.49
N ARG A 27 -36.49 17.54 11.65
CA ARG A 27 -37.85 17.78 12.21
C ARG A 27 -38.70 18.65 11.35
N LYS A 28 -38.14 19.66 10.64
CA LYS A 28 -38.89 20.52 9.73
C LYS A 28 -39.24 19.85 8.41
N ARG A 29 -38.34 18.96 7.96
CA ARG A 29 -38.47 18.26 6.68
C ARG A 29 -38.16 16.76 6.90
N PRO A 30 -39.12 16.00 7.45
CA PRO A 30 -38.90 14.60 7.79
C PRO A 30 -38.61 13.71 6.56
N ASP A 31 -39.11 14.12 5.39
CA ASP A 31 -38.94 13.38 4.13
C ASP A 31 -37.65 13.74 3.37
N ASP A 32 -36.85 14.68 3.90
CA ASP A 32 -35.58 15.09 3.27
C ASP A 32 -34.49 14.05 3.61
N ALA A 33 -34.30 13.11 2.68
CA ALA A 33 -33.28 12.06 2.81
C ALA A 33 -31.86 12.60 2.98
N TYR A 34 -31.54 13.75 2.37
CA TYR A 34 -30.21 14.37 2.51
C TYR A 34 -30.00 14.98 3.89
N ALA A 35 -31.04 15.64 4.45
CA ALA A 35 -30.96 16.16 5.81
C ALA A 35 -30.76 15.01 6.82
N ALA A 36 -31.51 13.91 6.66
CA ALA A 36 -31.38 12.73 7.49
C ALA A 36 -30.00 12.04 7.30
N TYR A 37 -29.49 11.99 6.09
CA TYR A 37 -28.16 11.47 5.79
C TYR A 37 -27.06 12.28 6.50
N TYR A 38 -27.09 13.61 6.43
CA TYR A 38 -26.09 14.44 7.12
C TYR A 38 -26.23 14.39 8.64
N LEU A 39 -27.44 14.20 9.18
CA LEU A 39 -27.61 13.95 10.59
C LEU A 39 -26.98 12.62 11.01
N ALA A 40 -27.18 11.56 10.24
CA ALA A 40 -26.53 10.27 10.47
C ALA A 40 -25.00 10.39 10.35
N TYR A 41 -24.51 11.16 9.39
CA TYR A 41 -23.09 11.44 9.21
C TYR A 41 -22.49 12.12 10.45
N ALA A 42 -23.20 13.10 11.02
CA ALA A 42 -22.78 13.78 12.25
C ALA A 42 -22.76 12.83 13.45
N PHE A 43 -23.75 11.92 13.58
CA PHE A 43 -23.75 10.90 14.62
C PHE A 43 -22.53 9.96 14.52
N VAL A 44 -22.21 9.48 13.30
CA VAL A 44 -21.02 8.67 13.08
C VAL A 44 -19.74 9.45 13.47
N GLY A 45 -19.65 10.72 13.10
CA GLY A 45 -18.53 11.60 13.45
C GLY A 45 -18.40 11.90 14.94
N ALA A 46 -19.53 12.03 15.65
CA ALA A 46 -19.62 12.23 17.09
C ALA A 46 -19.39 10.92 17.90
N GLN A 47 -19.04 9.83 17.22
CA GLN A 47 -18.79 8.52 17.84
C GLN A 47 -20.04 7.89 18.51
N ASP A 48 -21.22 8.28 18.08
CA ASP A 48 -22.51 7.66 18.45
C ASP A 48 -23.16 7.04 17.20
N PRO A 49 -22.69 5.86 16.75
CA PRO A 49 -23.14 5.27 15.49
C PRO A 49 -24.53 4.64 15.53
N GLN A 50 -25.08 4.35 16.71
CA GLN A 50 -26.35 3.63 16.83
C GLN A 50 -27.56 4.41 16.26
N PRO A 51 -27.74 5.72 16.55
CA PRO A 51 -28.77 6.51 15.88
C PRO A 51 -28.58 6.60 14.37
N ALA A 52 -27.31 6.65 13.91
CA ALA A 52 -27.02 6.67 12.48
C ALA A 52 -27.47 5.39 11.78
N VAL A 53 -27.23 4.20 12.36
CA VAL A 53 -27.74 2.93 11.82
C VAL A 53 -29.24 2.99 11.63
N THR A 54 -29.97 3.47 12.64
CA THR A 54 -31.45 3.56 12.57
C THR A 54 -31.93 4.52 11.48
N LEU A 55 -31.32 5.70 11.38
CA LEU A 55 -31.66 6.69 10.35
C LEU A 55 -31.35 6.19 8.94
N LEU A 56 -30.15 5.67 8.73
CA LEU A 56 -29.69 5.21 7.42
C LEU A 56 -30.50 4.01 6.93
N THR A 57 -30.87 3.10 7.82
CA THR A 57 -31.76 1.97 7.46
C THR A 57 -33.07 2.49 6.89
N LYS A 58 -33.72 3.46 7.55
CA LYS A 58 -34.96 4.08 7.07
C LYS A 58 -34.77 4.80 5.72
N ILE A 59 -33.65 5.51 5.55
CA ILE A 59 -33.32 6.17 4.26
C ILE A 59 -33.24 5.12 3.15
N ILE A 60 -32.56 4.00 3.37
CA ILE A 60 -32.34 2.97 2.35
C ILE A 60 -33.63 2.18 2.05
N GLU A 61 -34.53 2.02 3.00
CA GLU A 61 -35.86 1.42 2.77
C GLU A 61 -36.69 2.25 1.78
N VAL A 62 -36.58 3.60 1.85
CA VAL A 62 -37.33 4.51 0.96
C VAL A 62 -36.53 4.82 -0.32
N HIS A 63 -35.20 4.92 -0.21
CA HIS A 63 -34.28 5.27 -1.29
C HIS A 63 -33.20 4.19 -1.45
N PRO A 64 -33.51 3.01 -2.01
CA PRO A 64 -32.57 1.90 -2.10
C PRO A 64 -31.37 2.17 -3.01
N ASP A 65 -31.45 3.21 -3.84
CA ASP A 65 -30.39 3.61 -4.77
C ASP A 65 -29.42 4.67 -4.19
N PHE A 66 -29.64 5.08 -2.94
CA PHE A 66 -28.78 6.07 -2.30
C PHE A 66 -27.47 5.43 -1.85
N THR A 67 -26.50 5.31 -2.77
CA THR A 67 -25.19 4.64 -2.59
C THR A 67 -24.42 5.21 -1.39
N ASP A 68 -24.38 6.55 -1.23
CA ASP A 68 -23.65 7.17 -0.11
C ASP A 68 -24.27 6.80 1.24
N ALA A 69 -25.59 6.71 1.34
CA ALA A 69 -26.26 6.29 2.56
C ALA A 69 -25.96 4.82 2.91
N ARG A 70 -25.91 3.93 1.90
CA ARG A 70 -25.51 2.54 2.11
C ARG A 70 -24.05 2.43 2.55
N THR A 71 -23.17 3.17 1.92
CA THR A 71 -21.75 3.17 2.31
C THR A 71 -21.56 3.66 3.73
N LEU A 72 -22.28 4.71 4.12
CA LEU A 72 -22.25 5.23 5.48
C LEU A 72 -22.90 4.27 6.48
N LEU A 73 -23.97 3.56 6.09
CA LEU A 73 -24.56 2.51 6.93
C LEU A 73 -23.58 1.38 7.18
N GLY A 74 -22.88 0.93 6.15
CA GLY A 74 -21.80 -0.06 6.30
C GLY A 74 -20.76 0.40 7.32
N LEU A 75 -20.33 1.65 7.25
CA LEU A 75 -19.37 2.24 8.20
C LEU A 75 -19.97 2.30 9.64
N ALA A 76 -21.20 2.76 9.79
CA ALA A 76 -21.87 2.82 11.09
C ALA A 76 -22.03 1.42 11.71
N ARG A 77 -22.36 0.41 10.90
CA ARG A 77 -22.45 -1.00 11.35
C ARG A 77 -21.09 -1.55 11.78
N ILE A 78 -20.00 -1.22 11.09
CA ILE A 78 -18.64 -1.56 11.54
C ILE A 78 -18.40 -0.99 12.94
N ARG A 79 -18.75 0.27 13.19
CA ARG A 79 -18.51 0.93 14.48
C ARG A 79 -19.36 0.36 15.62
N VAL A 80 -20.48 -0.27 15.32
CA VAL A 80 -21.26 -1.06 16.30
C VAL A 80 -20.88 -2.54 16.31
N SER A 81 -19.78 -2.92 15.62
CA SER A 81 -19.26 -4.29 15.50
C SER A 81 -20.20 -5.26 14.76
N ASP A 82 -21.15 -4.75 13.98
CA ASP A 82 -21.99 -5.55 13.07
C ASP A 82 -21.28 -5.73 11.72
N PHE A 83 -20.22 -6.53 11.70
CA PHE A 83 -19.44 -6.79 10.49
C PHE A 83 -20.23 -7.54 9.41
N ALA A 84 -21.17 -8.40 9.83
CA ALA A 84 -21.99 -9.15 8.88
C ALA A 84 -22.98 -8.22 8.15
N GLY A 85 -23.67 -7.38 8.88
CA GLY A 85 -24.56 -6.39 8.30
C GLY A 85 -23.81 -5.36 7.44
N ALA A 86 -22.63 -4.94 7.88
CA ALA A 86 -21.78 -4.03 7.09
C ALA A 86 -21.37 -4.64 5.75
N ALA A 87 -20.97 -5.91 5.73
CA ALA A 87 -20.60 -6.62 4.50
C ALA A 87 -21.74 -6.62 3.49
N VAL A 88 -22.99 -6.90 3.93
CA VAL A 88 -24.18 -6.88 3.07
C VAL A 88 -24.37 -5.50 2.41
N GLU A 89 -24.21 -4.41 3.16
CA GLU A 89 -24.36 -3.07 2.60
C GLU A 89 -23.28 -2.75 1.57
N TYR A 90 -22.01 -3.09 1.84
CA TYR A 90 -20.92 -2.88 0.89
C TYR A 90 -21.06 -3.77 -0.34
N ASP A 91 -21.50 -5.02 -0.20
CA ASP A 91 -21.75 -5.90 -1.35
C ASP A 91 -22.87 -5.33 -2.24
N ALA A 92 -23.92 -4.78 -1.65
CA ALA A 92 -24.99 -4.12 -2.39
C ALA A 92 -24.49 -2.87 -3.16
N VAL A 93 -23.55 -2.11 -2.59
CA VAL A 93 -22.87 -1.01 -3.29
C VAL A 93 -22.00 -1.55 -4.43
N LEU A 94 -21.15 -2.55 -4.17
CA LEU A 94 -20.21 -3.10 -5.15
C LEU A 94 -20.91 -3.84 -6.30
N ALA A 95 -22.12 -4.37 -6.08
CA ALA A 95 -22.93 -4.95 -7.14
C ALA A 95 -23.33 -3.93 -8.21
N ARG A 96 -23.48 -2.64 -7.84
CA ARG A 96 -23.84 -1.54 -8.73
C ARG A 96 -22.60 -0.77 -9.20
N GLU A 97 -21.67 -0.53 -8.28
CA GLU A 97 -20.46 0.25 -8.48
C GLU A 97 -19.22 -0.57 -8.10
N PRO A 98 -18.76 -1.51 -8.96
CA PRO A 98 -17.68 -2.46 -8.63
C PRO A 98 -16.33 -1.80 -8.29
N LYS A 99 -16.19 -0.50 -8.58
CA LYS A 99 -14.98 0.30 -8.30
C LYS A 99 -15.19 1.34 -7.21
N ASN A 100 -16.29 1.28 -6.45
CA ASN A 100 -16.53 2.22 -5.35
C ASN A 100 -15.45 2.05 -4.28
N ALA A 101 -14.54 3.03 -4.17
CA ALA A 101 -13.36 2.94 -3.31
C ALA A 101 -13.73 2.84 -1.82
N ALA A 102 -14.80 3.52 -1.38
CA ALA A 102 -15.23 3.49 0.02
C ALA A 102 -15.82 2.12 0.40
N ALA A 103 -16.61 1.51 -0.49
CA ALA A 103 -17.14 0.16 -0.25
C ALA A 103 -16.03 -0.90 -0.30
N LEU A 104 -15.07 -0.78 -1.23
CA LEU A 104 -13.89 -1.64 -1.28
C LEU A 104 -13.04 -1.50 -0.01
N LEU A 105 -12.81 -0.28 0.48
CA LEU A 105 -12.14 -0.05 1.75
C LEU A 105 -12.90 -0.73 2.90
N GLY A 106 -14.22 -0.57 2.98
CA GLY A 106 -15.03 -1.21 4.01
C GLY A 106 -14.93 -2.74 4.01
N GLN A 107 -14.99 -3.38 2.85
CA GLN A 107 -14.75 -4.83 2.73
C GLN A 107 -13.32 -5.21 3.13
N GLY A 108 -12.33 -4.42 2.73
CA GLY A 108 -10.94 -4.61 3.14
C GLY A 108 -10.76 -4.54 4.66
N MET A 109 -11.42 -3.59 5.33
CA MET A 109 -11.43 -3.46 6.79
C MET A 109 -12.07 -4.67 7.47
N ILE A 110 -13.21 -5.14 6.97
CA ILE A 110 -13.89 -6.33 7.50
C ILE A 110 -12.99 -7.57 7.38
N ALA A 111 -12.38 -7.78 6.21
CA ALA A 111 -11.45 -8.88 5.98
C ALA A 111 -10.20 -8.78 6.87
N PHE A 112 -9.70 -7.56 7.09
CA PHE A 112 -8.57 -7.31 7.99
C PHE A 112 -8.89 -7.76 9.43
N TRP A 113 -10.05 -7.39 9.97
CA TRP A 113 -10.44 -7.80 11.33
C TRP A 113 -10.76 -9.29 11.43
N LYS A 114 -11.26 -9.91 10.36
CA LYS A 114 -11.41 -11.38 10.26
C LYS A 114 -10.09 -12.12 10.11
N ARG A 115 -8.97 -11.41 9.97
CA ARG A 115 -7.63 -11.95 9.70
C ARG A 115 -7.51 -12.69 8.37
N GLU A 116 -8.34 -12.36 7.42
CA GLU A 116 -8.31 -12.84 6.04
C GLU A 116 -7.35 -11.97 5.22
N THR A 117 -6.05 -12.09 5.52
CA THR A 117 -5.01 -11.13 5.09
C THR A 117 -4.91 -10.96 3.56
N ALA A 118 -5.00 -12.07 2.81
CA ALA A 118 -4.95 -12.02 1.34
C ALA A 118 -6.19 -11.33 0.74
N VAL A 119 -7.37 -11.58 1.32
CA VAL A 119 -8.63 -10.95 0.90
C VAL A 119 -8.61 -9.46 1.23
N ALA A 120 -8.13 -9.11 2.43
CA ALA A 120 -7.97 -7.72 2.84
C ALA A 120 -7.01 -6.96 1.91
N ASP A 121 -5.86 -7.55 1.55
CA ASP A 121 -4.88 -6.92 0.66
C ASP A 121 -5.46 -6.67 -0.74
N ASP A 122 -6.21 -7.62 -1.33
CA ASP A 122 -6.89 -7.41 -2.63
C ASP A 122 -7.91 -6.27 -2.59
N TYR A 123 -8.78 -6.25 -1.58
CA TYR A 123 -9.76 -5.19 -1.45
C TYR A 123 -9.12 -3.82 -1.25
N LEU A 124 -8.08 -3.72 -0.42
CA LEU A 124 -7.34 -2.46 -0.18
C LEU A 124 -6.60 -2.01 -1.44
N ASP A 125 -6.02 -2.92 -2.21
CA ASP A 125 -5.40 -2.59 -3.50
C ASP A 125 -6.42 -2.08 -4.52
N ARG A 126 -7.60 -2.68 -4.55
CA ARG A 126 -8.69 -2.20 -5.41
C ARG A 126 -9.20 -0.85 -4.97
N ALA A 127 -9.32 -0.61 -3.68
CA ALA A 127 -9.71 0.69 -3.13
C ALA A 127 -8.69 1.78 -3.51
N LEU A 128 -7.38 1.51 -3.35
CA LEU A 128 -6.29 2.43 -3.71
C LEU A 128 -6.16 2.66 -5.21
N ARG A 129 -6.56 1.70 -6.05
CA ARG A 129 -6.67 1.94 -7.50
C ARG A 129 -7.81 2.89 -7.86
N GLY A 130 -8.91 2.87 -7.10
CA GLY A 130 -10.03 3.80 -7.26
C GLY A 130 -9.76 5.17 -6.67
N ASP A 131 -9.18 5.21 -5.48
CA ASP A 131 -8.76 6.42 -4.77
C ASP A 131 -7.35 6.24 -4.16
N PRO A 132 -6.29 6.68 -4.87
CA PRO A 132 -4.93 6.63 -4.35
C PRO A 132 -4.70 7.46 -3.08
N ALA A 133 -5.60 8.39 -2.77
CA ALA A 133 -5.57 9.21 -1.57
C ALA A 133 -6.43 8.65 -0.42
N ALA A 134 -6.94 7.42 -0.55
CA ALA A 134 -7.67 6.72 0.51
C ALA A 134 -6.75 6.43 1.70
N ARG A 135 -6.64 7.40 2.60
CA ARG A 135 -5.69 7.43 3.73
C ARG A 135 -5.81 6.17 4.62
N ASP A 136 -7.05 5.81 4.96
CA ASP A 136 -7.28 4.66 5.84
C ASP A 136 -6.90 3.33 5.15
N ALA A 137 -7.08 3.22 3.83
CA ALA A 137 -6.62 2.06 3.06
C ALA A 137 -5.09 1.90 3.12
N LEU A 138 -4.33 3.00 3.06
CA LEU A 138 -2.87 2.97 3.22
C LEU A 138 -2.47 2.50 4.62
N VAL A 139 -3.22 2.92 5.66
CA VAL A 139 -2.92 2.51 7.04
C VAL A 139 -3.18 1.01 7.24
N PHE A 140 -4.34 0.50 6.82
CA PHE A 140 -4.62 -0.93 6.92
C PHE A 140 -3.64 -1.77 6.09
N LYS A 141 -3.26 -1.28 4.90
CA LYS A 141 -2.24 -1.95 4.09
C LYS A 141 -0.86 -1.94 4.77
N ALA A 142 -0.51 -0.86 5.47
CA ALA A 142 0.73 -0.80 6.25
C ALA A 142 0.72 -1.83 7.40
N ASP A 143 -0.40 -2.01 8.08
CA ASP A 143 -0.53 -3.02 9.13
C ASP A 143 -0.37 -4.45 8.56
N LEU A 144 -0.91 -4.73 7.37
CA LEU A 144 -0.70 -6.01 6.67
C LEU A 144 0.77 -6.22 6.30
N ARG A 145 1.44 -5.20 5.75
CA ARG A 145 2.88 -5.26 5.41
C ARG A 145 3.74 -5.49 6.65
N TYR A 146 3.44 -4.80 7.74
CA TYR A 146 4.14 -5.01 9.01
C TYR A 146 3.98 -6.44 9.51
N ALA A 147 2.77 -6.98 9.49
CA ALA A 147 2.49 -8.36 9.88
C ALA A 147 3.21 -9.38 8.98
N ALA A 148 3.41 -9.07 7.70
CA ALA A 148 4.20 -9.87 6.76
C ALA A 148 5.73 -9.71 6.91
N GLY A 149 6.20 -8.85 7.84
CA GLY A 149 7.62 -8.58 8.07
C GLY A 149 8.24 -7.50 7.17
N ASP A 150 7.47 -6.93 6.23
CA ASP A 150 7.90 -5.79 5.41
C ASP A 150 7.74 -4.48 6.18
N ILE A 151 8.63 -4.28 7.17
CA ILE A 151 8.58 -3.10 8.05
C ILE A 151 8.88 -1.81 7.28
N ASN A 152 9.78 -1.86 6.29
CA ASN A 152 10.10 -0.69 5.48
C ASN A 152 8.91 -0.24 4.64
N GLY A 153 8.25 -1.17 3.94
CA GLY A 153 7.04 -0.91 3.18
C GLY A 153 5.91 -0.36 4.06
N ALA A 154 5.73 -0.92 5.25
CA ALA A 154 4.76 -0.44 6.22
C ALA A 154 5.01 1.02 6.65
N VAL A 155 6.26 1.37 6.99
CA VAL A 155 6.64 2.74 7.36
C VAL A 155 6.43 3.72 6.21
N MET A 156 6.74 3.32 4.96
CA MET A 156 6.50 4.17 3.79
C MET A 156 5.01 4.48 3.62
N LEU A 157 4.15 3.45 3.65
CA LEU A 157 2.70 3.61 3.52
C LEU A 157 2.12 4.51 4.62
N LEU A 158 2.57 4.37 5.87
CA LEU A 158 2.14 5.25 6.97
C LEU A 158 2.61 6.69 6.79
N ARG A 159 3.81 6.92 6.27
CA ARG A 159 4.30 8.27 5.97
C ARG A 159 3.50 8.92 4.86
N ASP A 160 3.11 8.15 3.84
CA ASP A 160 2.26 8.64 2.76
C ASP A 160 0.85 8.94 3.30
N ALA A 161 0.26 8.05 4.10
CA ALA A 161 -1.00 8.31 4.79
C ALA A 161 -0.97 9.58 5.65
N LYS A 162 0.14 9.83 6.38
CA LYS A 162 0.32 11.03 7.19
C LYS A 162 0.37 12.34 6.39
N ARG A 163 0.85 12.28 5.14
CA ARG A 163 0.92 13.45 4.23
C ARG A 163 -0.42 13.78 3.60
N LEU A 164 -1.32 12.81 3.53
CA LEU A 164 -2.64 13.00 2.93
C LEU A 164 -3.55 13.80 3.85
N ARG A 165 -4.51 14.51 3.23
CA ARG A 165 -5.54 15.21 3.98
C ARG A 165 -6.36 14.20 4.79
N ARG A 166 -6.61 14.53 6.06
CA ARG A 166 -7.48 13.74 6.93
C ARG A 166 -8.89 13.69 6.33
N PRO A 167 -9.48 12.49 6.15
CA PRO A 167 -10.89 12.37 5.77
C PRO A 167 -11.81 12.93 6.86
N ALA A 168 -13.02 13.28 6.50
CA ALA A 168 -13.97 13.84 7.45
C ALA A 168 -14.40 12.82 8.51
N LEU A 169 -14.51 11.55 8.13
CA LEU A 169 -14.76 10.42 9.03
C LEU A 169 -13.59 9.42 8.95
N PRO A 170 -12.44 9.73 9.60
CA PRO A 170 -11.31 8.81 9.58
C PRO A 170 -11.61 7.59 10.46
N GLU A 171 -11.27 6.40 9.97
CA GLU A 171 -11.25 5.19 10.78
C GLU A 171 -10.00 5.13 11.65
N VAL A 172 -8.94 5.78 11.21
CA VAL A 172 -7.66 5.85 11.93
C VAL A 172 -7.31 7.30 12.23
N SER A 173 -7.11 7.63 13.49
CA SER A 173 -6.74 8.97 13.92
C SER A 173 -5.29 9.33 13.55
N ASP A 174 -4.95 10.62 13.55
CA ASP A 174 -3.57 11.07 13.36
C ASP A 174 -2.65 10.59 14.49
N ALA A 175 -3.18 10.47 15.71
CA ALA A 175 -2.46 9.92 16.85
C ALA A 175 -2.14 8.44 16.67
N ASP A 176 -3.09 7.65 16.14
CA ASP A 176 -2.88 6.23 15.86
C ASP A 176 -1.85 6.01 14.75
N ILE A 177 -1.84 6.87 13.72
CA ILE A 177 -0.80 6.81 12.68
C ILE A 177 0.56 7.16 13.26
N ALA A 178 0.64 8.16 14.13
CA ALA A 178 1.89 8.53 14.78
C ALA A 178 2.41 7.42 15.70
N ASP A 179 1.54 6.76 16.46
CA ASP A 179 1.89 5.61 17.30
C ASP A 179 2.39 4.43 16.48
N ARG A 180 1.67 4.08 15.40
CA ARG A 180 2.13 3.02 14.46
C ARG A 180 3.49 3.35 13.85
N LEU A 181 3.70 4.60 13.41
CA LEU A 181 5.00 5.03 12.89
C LEU A 181 6.11 4.86 13.91
N LEU A 182 5.89 5.32 15.15
CA LEU A 182 6.87 5.16 16.23
C LEU A 182 7.18 3.67 16.48
N ARG A 183 6.16 2.83 16.55
CA ARG A 183 6.29 1.39 16.77
C ARG A 183 7.04 0.70 15.63
N TYR A 184 6.68 0.98 14.39
CA TYR A 184 7.30 0.34 13.22
C TYR A 184 8.72 0.86 12.99
N GLU A 185 8.97 2.15 13.17
CA GLU A 185 10.33 2.71 13.11
C GLU A 185 11.23 2.19 14.24
N SER A 186 10.69 1.98 15.44
CA SER A 186 11.44 1.38 16.55
C SER A 186 11.86 -0.06 16.26
N ALA A 187 11.02 -0.83 15.56
CA ALA A 187 11.34 -2.17 15.11
C ALA A 187 12.48 -2.20 14.06
N LEU A 188 12.70 -1.09 13.34
CA LEU A 188 13.85 -0.94 12.42
C LEU A 188 15.15 -0.57 13.14
N GLN A 189 15.10 -0.02 14.36
CA GLN A 189 16.30 0.46 15.07
C GLN A 189 17.35 -0.63 15.37
N PRO A 190 16.99 -1.85 15.80
CA PRO A 190 17.96 -2.93 16.00
C PRO A 190 18.69 -3.28 14.71
N LEU A 191 17.97 -3.32 13.58
CA LEU A 191 18.52 -3.59 12.26
C LEU A 191 19.44 -2.46 11.77
N ARG A 192 19.10 -1.21 12.08
CA ARG A 192 19.94 -0.04 11.80
C ARG A 192 21.13 0.05 12.74
N ARG A 193 21.01 -0.36 14.03
CA ARG A 193 22.12 -0.44 14.97
C ARG A 193 23.08 -1.55 14.64
N ALA A 194 22.60 -2.71 14.23
CA ALA A 194 23.42 -3.79 13.70
C ALA A 194 24.21 -3.34 12.45
N ARG A 195 23.62 -2.49 11.60
CA ARG A 195 24.29 -1.87 10.45
C ARG A 195 25.26 -0.74 10.84
N ARG A 196 24.98 0.02 11.92
CA ARG A 196 25.85 1.10 12.43
C ARG A 196 26.85 0.63 13.49
N GLY A 197 26.62 -0.50 14.09
CA GLY A 197 27.46 -1.08 15.14
C GLY A 197 28.61 -1.94 14.61
N MET A 198 28.80 -2.01 13.29
CA MET A 198 30.14 -2.31 12.77
C MET A 198 30.99 -1.09 13.06
N PRO A 199 31.99 -1.16 13.94
CA PRO A 199 32.95 -0.07 14.11
C PRO A 199 33.49 0.28 12.71
N ASP A 200 33.85 1.56 12.48
CA ASP A 200 34.64 1.97 11.31
C ASP A 200 35.92 1.17 11.30
N MET A 201 35.82 -0.07 10.81
CA MET A 201 36.98 -0.94 10.66
C MET A 201 37.79 -0.41 9.48
N PRO A 202 39.07 -0.17 9.63
CA PRO A 202 39.93 0.18 8.53
C PRO A 202 39.70 -0.78 7.36
N GLY A 203 39.68 -0.30 6.12
CA GLY A 203 39.32 -1.09 4.95
C GLY A 203 40.09 -2.43 4.82
N TRP A 204 41.30 -2.51 5.38
CA TRP A 204 42.09 -3.74 5.44
C TRP A 204 41.50 -4.80 6.40
N VAL A 205 40.83 -4.39 7.51
CA VAL A 205 40.17 -5.32 8.46
C VAL A 205 38.92 -5.91 7.82
N LEU A 206 38.15 -5.10 7.07
CA LEU A 206 37.02 -5.59 6.27
C LEU A 206 37.49 -6.54 5.16
N SER A 207 38.66 -6.27 4.56
CA SER A 207 39.27 -7.16 3.57
C SER A 207 39.74 -8.48 4.20
N VAL A 208 40.37 -8.45 5.37
CA VAL A 208 40.80 -9.66 6.10
C VAL A 208 39.62 -10.45 6.63
N LEU A 209 38.60 -9.78 7.21
CA LEU A 209 37.36 -10.44 7.62
C LEU A 209 36.57 -10.99 6.43
N GLY A 210 36.53 -10.28 5.31
CA GLY A 210 35.95 -10.76 4.06
C GLY A 210 36.67 -11.97 3.51
N VAL A 211 38.00 -11.96 3.51
CA VAL A 211 38.84 -13.10 3.07
C VAL A 211 38.75 -14.28 4.05
N THR A 212 38.75 -14.05 5.37
CA THR A 212 38.57 -15.12 6.35
C THR A 212 37.16 -15.68 6.36
N LEU A 213 36.12 -14.87 6.24
CA LEU A 213 34.75 -15.34 6.01
C LEU A 213 34.64 -16.08 4.67
N ALA A 214 35.24 -15.62 3.60
CA ALA A 214 35.27 -16.30 2.31
C ALA A 214 36.04 -17.63 2.40
N LEU A 215 37.15 -17.69 3.14
CA LEU A 215 37.94 -18.92 3.34
C LEU A 215 37.24 -19.91 4.27
N THR A 216 36.56 -19.47 5.32
CA THR A 216 35.72 -20.35 6.16
C THR A 216 34.47 -20.82 5.43
N PHE A 217 33.95 -20.00 4.53
CA PHE A 217 32.84 -20.32 3.62
C PHE A 217 33.25 -21.32 2.53
N MET A 218 34.48 -21.22 1.99
CA MET A 218 35.04 -22.20 1.06
C MET A 218 35.36 -23.53 1.74
N ALA A 219 35.57 -23.56 3.06
CA ALA A 219 35.86 -24.79 3.82
C ALA A 219 34.64 -25.65 4.18
N GLY A 220 33.47 -25.40 3.57
CA GLY A 220 32.37 -26.38 3.55
C GLY A 220 31.26 -26.17 4.59
N VAL A 221 31.11 -25.01 5.19
CA VAL A 221 29.93 -24.70 6.03
C VAL A 221 28.93 -23.82 5.25
N GLY A 222 28.21 -24.47 4.38
CA GLY A 222 26.90 -24.16 3.81
C GLY A 222 26.47 -22.71 3.58
N LEU A 223 26.64 -22.24 2.34
CA LEU A 223 25.63 -21.56 1.52
C LEU A 223 26.04 -21.67 0.04
N PRO A 224 25.93 -22.84 -0.59
CA PRO A 224 26.24 -23.01 -2.01
C PRO A 224 25.45 -22.06 -2.92
N GLY A 225 24.21 -21.72 -2.51
CA GLY A 225 23.33 -20.84 -3.27
C GLY A 225 23.82 -19.39 -3.39
N ALA A 226 24.24 -18.77 -2.29
CA ALA A 226 24.70 -17.37 -2.33
C ALA A 226 25.98 -17.17 -3.15
N TRP A 227 26.89 -18.14 -3.12
CA TRP A 227 28.10 -18.11 -3.94
C TRP A 227 27.79 -18.33 -5.42
N ASN A 228 26.90 -19.27 -5.74
CA ASN A 228 26.44 -19.48 -7.11
C ASN A 228 25.73 -18.24 -7.64
N GLY A 229 24.84 -17.63 -6.87
CA GLY A 229 24.17 -16.40 -7.24
C GLY A 229 25.13 -15.24 -7.50
N PHE A 230 26.15 -15.06 -6.64
CA PHE A 230 27.18 -14.05 -6.85
C PHE A 230 28.00 -14.31 -8.11
N ARG A 231 28.37 -15.57 -8.40
CA ARG A 231 29.11 -15.94 -9.61
C ARG A 231 28.29 -15.63 -10.86
N HIS A 232 27.04 -16.08 -10.92
CA HIS A 232 26.15 -15.80 -12.04
C HIS A 232 25.92 -14.31 -12.24
N TYR A 233 25.80 -13.54 -11.15
CA TYR A 233 25.71 -12.07 -11.23
C TYR A 233 26.96 -11.45 -11.86
N GLN A 234 28.17 -11.93 -11.53
CA GLN A 234 29.42 -11.43 -12.13
C GLN A 234 29.55 -11.88 -13.60
N ASP A 235 29.18 -13.13 -13.89
CA ASP A 235 29.22 -13.68 -15.26
C ASP A 235 28.24 -12.90 -16.16
N GLY A 236 27.01 -12.64 -15.71
CA GLY A 236 26.04 -11.84 -16.43
C GLY A 236 26.52 -10.42 -16.68
N LYS A 237 27.16 -9.76 -15.70
CA LYS A 237 27.79 -8.45 -15.92
C LYS A 237 28.93 -8.49 -16.93
N ALA A 238 29.73 -9.55 -16.93
CA ALA A 238 30.82 -9.71 -17.91
C ALA A 238 30.28 -9.85 -19.33
N ARG A 239 29.12 -10.53 -19.51
CA ARG A 239 28.46 -10.68 -20.83
C ARG A 239 27.94 -9.35 -21.40
N LEU A 240 27.63 -8.37 -20.59
CA LEU A 240 27.30 -7.02 -21.07
C LEU A 240 28.44 -6.39 -21.85
N THR A 241 29.68 -6.69 -21.50
CA THR A 241 30.85 -6.16 -22.22
C THR A 241 31.07 -6.79 -23.58
N THR A 242 30.56 -8.03 -23.75
CA THR A 242 30.64 -8.80 -25.00
C THR A 242 29.38 -8.71 -25.84
N THR A 243 28.39 -7.90 -25.42
CA THR A 243 27.09 -7.71 -26.10
C THR A 243 26.24 -9.00 -26.20
N ASP A 244 26.53 -10.02 -25.37
CA ASP A 244 25.74 -11.23 -25.24
C ASP A 244 24.58 -11.00 -24.27
N TYR A 245 23.52 -10.35 -24.74
CA TYR A 245 22.41 -9.93 -23.89
C TYR A 245 21.50 -11.11 -23.46
N ALA A 246 21.32 -12.11 -24.31
CA ALA A 246 20.58 -13.31 -23.98
C ALA A 246 21.29 -14.12 -22.89
N GLY A 247 22.60 -14.32 -23.03
CA GLY A 247 23.42 -14.97 -22.01
C GLY A 247 23.46 -14.15 -20.69
N CYS A 248 23.47 -12.80 -20.79
CA CYS A 248 23.35 -11.94 -19.62
C CYS A 248 22.04 -12.17 -18.88
N ALA A 249 20.93 -12.21 -19.59
CA ALA A 249 19.61 -12.44 -18.98
C ALA A 249 19.55 -13.81 -18.29
N ALA A 250 20.05 -14.87 -18.93
CA ALA A 250 20.09 -16.23 -18.36
C ALA A 250 20.97 -16.30 -17.09
N ASP A 251 22.14 -15.66 -17.07
CA ASP A 251 22.98 -15.63 -15.87
C ASP A 251 22.35 -14.80 -14.74
N MET A 252 21.68 -13.67 -15.06
CA MET A 252 20.97 -12.89 -14.05
C MET A 252 19.75 -13.61 -13.49
N GLU A 253 19.01 -14.37 -14.31
CA GLU A 253 17.91 -15.24 -13.87
C GLU A 253 18.41 -16.26 -12.84
N GLN A 254 19.53 -16.93 -13.08
CA GLN A 254 20.14 -17.83 -12.11
C GLN A 254 20.66 -17.11 -10.85
N ALA A 255 21.13 -15.87 -11.00
CA ALA A 255 21.54 -15.05 -9.87
C ALA A 255 20.34 -14.71 -8.96
N VAL A 256 19.20 -14.33 -9.53
CA VAL A 256 18.00 -14.01 -8.76
C VAL A 256 17.32 -15.26 -8.18
N GLU A 257 17.36 -16.40 -8.86
CA GLU A 257 16.91 -17.67 -8.29
C GLU A 257 17.72 -18.05 -7.05
N SER A 258 19.05 -17.83 -7.09
CA SER A 258 19.95 -18.11 -5.98
C SER A 258 19.84 -17.12 -4.82
N VAL A 259 19.54 -15.84 -5.13
CA VAL A 259 19.41 -14.73 -4.17
C VAL A 259 18.20 -13.87 -4.53
N PRO A 260 16.97 -14.35 -4.26
CA PRO A 260 15.74 -13.69 -4.69
C PRO A 260 15.54 -12.27 -4.14
N ASN A 261 16.16 -11.95 -3.01
CA ASN A 261 16.03 -10.65 -2.35
C ASN A 261 17.10 -9.63 -2.78
N SER A 262 17.79 -9.86 -3.89
CA SER A 262 18.81 -8.95 -4.41
C SER A 262 18.22 -7.94 -5.40
N PRO A 263 17.90 -6.69 -5.00
CA PRO A 263 17.32 -5.70 -5.92
C PRO A 263 18.29 -5.38 -7.07
N LYS A 264 19.61 -5.43 -6.85
CA LYS A 264 20.59 -5.21 -7.92
C LYS A 264 20.60 -6.31 -8.97
N ALA A 265 20.47 -7.59 -8.57
CA ALA A 265 20.38 -8.69 -9.53
C ALA A 265 19.15 -8.54 -10.41
N TRP A 266 17.97 -8.28 -9.82
CA TRP A 266 16.73 -7.98 -10.55
C TRP A 266 16.87 -6.74 -11.45
N GLY A 267 17.57 -5.69 -11.01
CA GLY A 267 17.81 -4.50 -11.82
C GLY A 267 18.68 -4.78 -13.06
N TYR A 268 19.70 -5.61 -12.93
CA TYR A 268 20.54 -6.03 -14.06
C TYR A 268 19.83 -7.04 -14.95
N GLU A 269 19.02 -7.93 -14.40
CA GLU A 269 18.16 -8.82 -15.17
C GLU A 269 17.20 -8.02 -16.08
N ALA A 270 16.52 -7.01 -15.51
CA ALA A 270 15.70 -6.09 -16.27
C ALA A 270 16.50 -5.42 -17.41
N TYR A 271 17.71 -4.95 -17.11
CA TYR A 271 18.57 -4.29 -18.09
C TYR A 271 18.96 -5.23 -19.24
N CYS A 272 19.32 -6.49 -18.94
CA CYS A 272 19.66 -7.50 -19.94
C CYS A 272 18.47 -7.83 -20.84
N TYR A 273 17.27 -8.07 -20.26
CA TYR A 273 16.05 -8.31 -21.06
C TYR A 273 15.69 -7.14 -21.96
N PHE A 274 15.84 -5.89 -21.51
CA PHE A 274 15.59 -4.73 -22.37
C PHE A 274 16.60 -4.62 -23.51
N LEU A 275 17.83 -5.02 -23.31
CA LEU A 275 18.85 -5.06 -24.37
C LEU A 275 18.63 -6.22 -25.33
N ASP A 276 18.14 -7.36 -24.84
CA ASP A 276 17.74 -8.54 -25.63
C ASP A 276 16.39 -8.37 -26.34
N LYS A 277 15.77 -7.20 -26.24
CA LYS A 277 14.50 -6.84 -26.87
C LYS A 277 13.26 -7.57 -26.33
N ASP A 278 13.32 -8.06 -25.09
CA ASP A 278 12.13 -8.53 -24.35
C ASP A 278 11.66 -7.49 -23.32
N PRO A 279 10.79 -6.54 -23.75
CA PRO A 279 10.30 -5.49 -22.85
C PRO A 279 9.34 -6.00 -21.77
N LYS A 280 8.68 -7.16 -21.96
CA LYS A 280 7.75 -7.71 -20.97
C LYS A 280 8.52 -8.29 -19.78
N ALA A 281 9.49 -9.16 -20.05
CA ALA A 281 10.35 -9.71 -19.03
C ALA A 281 11.14 -8.59 -18.33
N GLY A 282 11.67 -7.62 -19.08
CA GLY A 282 12.38 -6.47 -18.55
C GLY A 282 11.53 -5.60 -17.60
N LEU A 283 10.26 -5.34 -17.91
CA LEU A 283 9.35 -4.62 -17.01
C LEU A 283 9.05 -5.44 -15.75
N SER A 284 8.81 -6.74 -15.87
CA SER A 284 8.55 -7.62 -14.73
C SER A 284 9.72 -7.60 -13.74
N ALA A 285 10.94 -7.83 -14.23
CA ALA A 285 12.15 -7.80 -13.41
C ALA A 285 12.40 -6.41 -12.79
N TRP A 286 12.16 -5.33 -13.54
CA TRP A 286 12.30 -3.96 -13.02
C TRP A 286 11.34 -3.65 -11.88
N TYR A 287 10.06 -4.02 -12.02
CA TYR A 287 9.09 -3.80 -10.94
C TYR A 287 9.40 -4.67 -9.72
N THR A 288 9.93 -5.88 -9.93
CA THR A 288 10.41 -6.75 -8.85
C THR A 288 11.61 -6.09 -8.13
N ALA A 289 12.60 -5.59 -8.88
CA ALA A 289 13.73 -4.85 -8.29
C ALA A 289 13.27 -3.69 -7.40
N ARG A 290 12.31 -2.90 -7.89
CA ARG A 290 11.78 -1.76 -7.17
C ARG A 290 10.87 -2.12 -6.01
N SER A 291 10.30 -3.29 -5.97
CA SER A 291 9.56 -3.79 -4.81
C SER A 291 10.48 -4.04 -3.61
N PHE A 292 11.73 -4.43 -3.87
CA PHE A 292 12.76 -4.60 -2.84
C PHE A 292 13.47 -3.29 -2.47
N ASP A 293 13.76 -2.45 -3.47
CA ASP A 293 14.39 -1.14 -3.27
C ASP A 293 13.84 -0.11 -4.28
N PRO A 294 12.91 0.76 -3.87
CA PRO A 294 12.35 1.80 -4.73
C PRO A 294 13.38 2.78 -5.31
N ALA A 295 14.52 2.92 -4.63
CA ALA A 295 15.63 3.80 -5.04
C ALA A 295 16.77 3.04 -5.74
N ILE A 296 16.51 1.80 -6.20
CA ILE A 296 17.52 0.96 -6.85
C ILE A 296 18.19 1.68 -8.01
N THR A 297 19.50 1.62 -8.02
CA THR A 297 20.36 2.11 -9.11
C THR A 297 21.34 1.03 -9.54
N LEU A 298 21.63 0.98 -10.83
CA LEU A 298 22.71 0.16 -11.38
C LEU A 298 24.07 0.80 -11.04
N ASP A 299 25.15 0.02 -11.18
CA ASP A 299 26.48 0.47 -10.80
C ASP A 299 27.01 1.61 -11.71
N SER A 300 26.57 1.63 -12.96
CA SER A 300 26.93 2.65 -13.94
C SER A 300 25.78 3.61 -14.22
N GLN A 301 26.03 4.91 -14.14
CA GLN A 301 25.06 5.95 -14.50
C GLN A 301 24.59 5.83 -15.96
N LYS A 302 25.45 5.35 -16.85
CA LYS A 302 25.12 5.11 -18.26
C LYS A 302 24.09 3.99 -18.40
N GLU A 303 24.29 2.86 -17.72
CA GLU A 303 23.38 1.72 -17.70
C GLU A 303 22.05 2.12 -17.09
N GLN A 304 22.07 2.85 -15.98
CA GLN A 304 20.88 3.37 -15.31
C GLN A 304 20.04 4.25 -16.24
N ASN A 305 20.67 5.16 -16.97
CA ASN A 305 19.98 6.04 -17.91
C ASN A 305 19.34 5.25 -19.06
N ILE A 306 20.04 4.26 -19.61
CA ILE A 306 19.51 3.39 -20.66
C ILE A 306 18.31 2.60 -20.14
N LEU A 307 18.43 2.00 -18.97
CA LEU A 307 17.34 1.24 -18.33
C LEU A 307 16.08 2.11 -18.15
N LEU A 308 16.22 3.30 -17.58
CA LEU A 308 15.10 4.20 -17.34
C LEU A 308 14.40 4.65 -18.64
N VAL A 309 15.17 4.88 -19.71
CA VAL A 309 14.59 5.18 -21.03
C VAL A 309 13.80 4.00 -21.57
N LYS A 310 14.34 2.78 -21.48
CA LYS A 310 13.68 1.55 -21.95
C LYS A 310 12.42 1.23 -21.16
N VAL A 311 12.45 1.37 -19.83
CA VAL A 311 11.28 1.24 -18.96
C VAL A 311 10.18 2.21 -19.37
N ARG A 312 10.53 3.49 -19.58
CA ARG A 312 9.56 4.52 -19.99
C ARG A 312 8.93 4.20 -21.36
N GLN A 313 9.73 3.73 -22.32
CA GLN A 313 9.23 3.32 -23.63
C GLN A 313 8.29 2.12 -23.57
N ALA A 314 8.63 1.11 -22.75
CA ALA A 314 7.84 -0.11 -22.60
C ALA A 314 6.55 0.11 -21.79
N SER A 315 6.54 1.11 -20.89
CA SER A 315 5.36 1.46 -20.08
C SER A 315 4.40 2.45 -20.79
N ALA A 316 4.79 2.97 -21.98
CA ALA A 316 3.95 3.88 -22.73
C ALA A 316 2.74 3.14 -23.32
N PRO A 317 1.51 3.73 -23.29
CA PRO A 317 0.37 3.14 -23.97
C PRO A 317 0.65 3.05 -25.48
N PRO A 318 0.12 2.02 -26.17
CA PRO A 318 0.28 1.91 -27.61
C PRO A 318 -0.28 3.16 -28.29
N PRO A 319 0.38 3.65 -29.37
CA PRO A 319 -0.13 4.79 -30.12
C PRO A 319 -1.54 4.49 -30.59
N ALA A 320 -2.46 5.46 -30.38
CA ALA A 320 -3.83 5.33 -30.86
C ALA A 320 -3.80 4.97 -32.33
N ALA A 321 -4.42 3.84 -32.67
CA ALA A 321 -4.56 3.42 -34.06
C ALA A 321 -5.27 4.55 -34.84
N LYS A 322 -4.57 5.08 -35.86
CA LYS A 322 -5.12 6.08 -36.79
C LYS A 322 -6.10 5.42 -37.76
#